data_767b5a8edcf56ee10d6f5f04258200ec
#
_entry.id   767b5a8edcf56ee10d6f5f04258200ec
#
_cell.length_a   1.000
_cell.length_b   1.000
_cell.length_c   1.000
_cell.angle_alpha   90.00
_cell.angle_beta   90.00
_cell.angle_gamma   90.00
#
_symmetry.space_group_name_H-M   'P 1'
#
loop_
_entity.id
_entity.type
_entity.pdbx_description
1 polymer ?
#
loop_
_entity_poly.entity_id
_entity_poly.type
_entity_poly.pdbx_seq_one_letter_code
_entity_poly.pdbx_strand_id
1 'polypeptide(L)'
;MTYPFRQRLTHLAALVVVVAISVFIFSIRDRAAEFERFGYAGIFAISFMAYATVVLPAPGLALIAAMGAIFSPFWVGLIAGLGAACGEIVGYMAGYSGRGLAEKTKIYMQLVKLTNRFGLVAVFFLSAVPNPLFDLAGAAAGTLKMPVGRFFLACLAGETVKMLVFAFGGARLQEWIR
;
A
#
# COMPACT_ATOMS: atom_id res chain seq x y z
N MET A 1 4.26 17.31 29.19
CA MET A 1 4.53 15.99 28.55
C MET A 1 5.61 16.20 27.49
N THR A 2 6.86 15.93 27.83
CA THR A 2 8.01 16.09 26.92
C THR A 2 8.19 14.77 26.17
N TYR A 3 7.83 14.76 24.88
CA TYR A 3 8.13 13.63 24.01
C TYR A 3 9.65 13.39 23.98
N PRO A 4 10.13 12.13 24.14
CA PRO A 4 11.55 11.83 24.13
C PRO A 4 12.15 12.26 22.78
N PHE A 5 13.35 12.85 22.82
CA PHE A 5 14.08 13.42 21.66
C PHE A 5 14.10 12.51 20.43
N ARG A 6 14.14 11.18 20.62
CA ARG A 6 14.05 10.17 19.56
C ARG A 6 12.74 10.24 18.76
N GLN A 7 11.61 10.50 19.40
CA GLN A 7 10.31 10.59 18.69
C GLN A 7 10.23 11.86 17.86
N ARG A 8 10.78 12.97 18.31
CA ARG A 8 10.86 14.21 17.51
C ARG A 8 11.73 14.01 16.27
N LEU A 9 12.85 13.28 16.41
CA LEU A 9 13.74 12.98 15.30
C LEU A 9 13.08 12.09 14.23
N THR A 10 12.30 11.08 14.64
CA THR A 10 11.55 10.21 13.71
C THR A 10 10.43 10.95 12.99
N HIS A 11 9.70 11.85 13.67
CA HIS A 11 8.69 12.69 13.02
C HIS A 11 9.33 13.69 12.07
N LEU A 12 10.46 14.28 12.42
CA LEU A 12 11.20 15.21 11.55
C LEU A 12 11.73 14.47 10.31
N ALA A 13 12.30 13.29 10.48
CA ALA A 13 12.78 12.46 9.38
C ALA A 13 11.63 12.06 8.44
N ALA A 14 10.48 11.65 8.98
CA ALA A 14 9.29 11.34 8.20
C ALA A 14 8.79 12.58 7.42
N LEU A 15 8.76 13.75 8.07
CA LEU A 15 8.38 15.01 7.41
C LEU A 15 9.34 15.36 6.27
N VAL A 16 10.65 15.24 6.50
CA VAL A 16 11.68 15.50 5.47
C VAL A 16 11.52 14.55 4.28
N VAL A 17 11.27 13.25 4.54
CA VAL A 17 11.01 12.27 3.49
C VAL A 17 9.76 12.62 2.70
N VAL A 18 8.66 12.99 3.35
CA VAL A 18 7.41 13.40 2.68
C VAL A 18 7.64 14.66 1.85
N VAL A 19 8.33 15.67 2.40
CA VAL A 19 8.65 16.91 1.67
C VAL A 19 9.58 16.61 0.49
N ALA A 20 10.62 15.80 0.67
CA ALA A 20 11.54 15.41 -0.42
C ALA A 20 10.81 14.66 -1.54
N ILE A 21 9.90 13.73 -1.21
CA ILE A 21 9.06 13.03 -2.19
C ILE A 21 8.13 14.02 -2.90
N SER A 22 7.51 14.95 -2.18
CA SER A 22 6.62 15.96 -2.76
C SER A 22 7.37 16.89 -3.71
N VAL A 23 8.58 17.35 -3.34
CA VAL A 23 9.44 18.17 -4.19
C VAL A 23 9.93 17.37 -5.41
N PHE A 24 10.31 16.10 -5.23
CA PHE A 24 10.69 15.22 -6.32
C PHE A 24 9.55 15.03 -7.33
N ILE A 25 8.33 14.77 -6.83
CA ILE A 25 7.13 14.65 -7.66
C ILE A 25 6.85 15.95 -8.42
N PHE A 26 6.98 17.10 -7.75
CA PHE A 26 6.78 18.40 -8.38
C PHE A 26 7.84 18.67 -9.48
N SER A 27 9.10 18.24 -9.27
CA SER A 27 10.18 18.37 -10.26
C SER A 27 10.00 17.49 -11.51
N ILE A 28 9.28 16.36 -11.38
CA ILE A 28 9.03 15.45 -12.50
C ILE A 28 7.78 15.87 -13.31
N ARG A 29 6.98 16.80 -12.80
CA ARG A 29 5.73 17.24 -13.42
C ARG A 29 5.88 17.63 -14.88
N ASP A 30 6.98 18.32 -15.21
CA ASP A 30 7.26 18.79 -16.58
C ASP A 30 7.71 17.68 -17.53
N ARG A 31 8.10 16.51 -16.98
CA ARG A 31 8.43 15.29 -17.74
C ARG A 31 7.28 14.27 -17.79
N ALA A 32 6.09 14.66 -17.37
CA ALA A 32 4.93 13.77 -17.35
C ALA A 32 4.64 13.15 -18.73
N ALA A 33 4.87 13.88 -19.81
CA ALA A 33 4.71 13.40 -21.19
C ALA A 33 5.69 12.25 -21.55
N GLU A 34 6.91 12.23 -20.99
CA GLU A 34 7.87 11.13 -21.18
C GLU A 34 7.45 9.88 -20.35
N PHE A 35 6.83 10.10 -19.19
CA PHE A 35 6.31 9.02 -18.34
C PHE A 35 5.00 8.42 -18.90
N GLU A 36 4.30 9.13 -19.78
CA GLU A 36 3.06 8.63 -20.39
C GLU A 36 3.31 7.31 -21.16
N ARG A 37 4.47 7.12 -21.74
CA ARG A 37 4.88 5.90 -22.45
C ARG A 37 5.09 4.68 -21.53
N PHE A 38 5.49 4.89 -20.28
CA PHE A 38 5.65 3.86 -19.24
C PHE A 38 4.57 3.94 -18.15
N GLY A 39 3.66 4.92 -18.25
CA GLY A 39 2.79 5.38 -17.17
C GLY A 39 2.10 4.27 -16.38
N TYR A 40 1.25 3.51 -17.01
CA TYR A 40 0.46 2.49 -16.30
C TYR A 40 1.27 1.23 -15.96
N ALA A 41 2.20 0.80 -16.82
CA ALA A 41 3.10 -0.31 -16.53
C ALA A 41 4.06 0.04 -15.37
N GLY A 42 4.54 1.28 -15.33
CA GLY A 42 5.35 1.81 -14.23
C GLY A 42 4.57 1.86 -12.92
N ILE A 43 3.31 2.31 -12.95
CA ILE A 43 2.42 2.33 -11.77
C ILE A 43 2.21 0.91 -11.22
N PHE A 44 1.95 -0.06 -12.08
CA PHE A 44 1.85 -1.47 -11.68
C PHE A 44 3.13 -1.96 -11.02
N ALA A 45 4.28 -1.78 -11.69
CA ALA A 45 5.56 -2.27 -11.21
C ALA A 45 5.96 -1.65 -9.85
N ILE A 46 5.79 -0.34 -9.70
CA ILE A 46 6.07 0.38 -8.46
C ILE A 46 5.15 -0.12 -7.34
N SER A 47 3.85 -0.25 -7.60
CA SER A 47 2.90 -0.75 -6.62
C SER A 47 3.21 -2.19 -6.24
N PHE A 48 3.49 -3.06 -7.21
CA PHE A 48 3.91 -4.43 -6.95
C PHE A 48 5.15 -4.49 -6.05
N MET A 49 6.20 -3.75 -6.39
CA MET A 49 7.45 -3.74 -5.61
C MET A 49 7.26 -3.16 -4.22
N ALA A 50 6.48 -2.09 -4.08
CA ALA A 50 6.19 -1.48 -2.78
C ALA A 50 5.48 -2.44 -1.82
N TYR A 51 4.59 -3.26 -2.34
CA TYR A 51 3.79 -4.22 -1.55
C TYR A 51 4.40 -5.63 -1.50
N ALA A 52 5.32 -5.96 -2.39
CA ALA A 52 6.12 -7.19 -2.28
C ALA A 52 7.23 -7.11 -1.22
N THR A 53 7.58 -5.89 -0.80
CA THR A 53 8.60 -5.64 0.24
C THR A 53 7.92 -5.08 1.49
N VAL A 54 8.04 -5.77 2.61
CA VAL A 54 7.41 -5.45 3.92
C VAL A 54 7.83 -4.07 4.51
N VAL A 55 8.64 -3.27 3.81
CA VAL A 55 9.44 -2.19 4.44
C VAL A 55 8.86 -0.78 4.27
N LEU A 56 8.00 -0.47 3.28
CA LEU A 56 7.69 0.94 2.96
C LEU A 56 6.27 1.22 2.41
N PRO A 57 5.17 1.13 3.21
CA PRO A 57 3.84 1.45 2.69
C PRO A 57 3.58 2.96 2.46
N ALA A 58 4.19 3.84 3.26
CA ALA A 58 3.85 5.26 3.23
C ALA A 58 4.30 6.03 1.96
N PRO A 59 5.53 5.83 1.40
CA PRO A 59 5.94 6.50 0.17
C PRO A 59 5.11 6.07 -1.05
N GLY A 60 4.66 4.81 -1.10
CA GLY A 60 3.87 4.28 -2.20
C GLY A 60 2.53 5.00 -2.38
N LEU A 61 1.81 5.24 -1.29
CA LEU A 61 0.50 5.92 -1.35
C LEU A 61 0.61 7.38 -1.80
N ALA A 62 1.65 8.10 -1.35
CA ALA A 62 1.92 9.46 -1.82
C ALA A 62 2.23 9.49 -3.33
N LEU A 63 2.97 8.49 -3.83
CA LEU A 63 3.25 8.35 -5.25
C LEU A 63 1.98 8.08 -6.06
N ILE A 64 1.09 7.22 -5.58
CA ILE A 64 -0.20 6.95 -6.24
C ILE A 64 -1.08 8.21 -6.28
N ALA A 65 -1.12 8.99 -5.20
CA ALA A 65 -1.83 10.27 -5.20
C ALA A 65 -1.26 11.23 -6.25
N ALA A 66 0.07 11.32 -6.36
CA ALA A 66 0.73 12.14 -7.37
C ALA A 66 0.46 11.66 -8.79
N MET A 67 0.50 10.34 -9.02
CA MET A 67 0.16 9.76 -10.34
C MET A 67 -1.31 10.01 -10.69
N GLY A 68 -2.22 9.95 -9.71
CA GLY A 68 -3.64 10.30 -9.90
C GLY A 68 -3.86 11.77 -10.28
N ALA A 69 -2.95 12.66 -9.86
CA ALA A 69 -2.97 14.06 -10.26
C ALA A 69 -2.51 14.28 -11.73
N ILE A 70 -1.69 13.37 -12.28
CA ILE A 70 -1.10 13.48 -13.62
C ILE A 70 -1.90 12.67 -14.65
N PHE A 71 -2.30 11.46 -14.28
CA PHE A 71 -3.01 10.50 -15.13
C PHE A 71 -4.48 10.40 -14.72
N SER A 72 -5.27 9.63 -15.48
CA SER A 72 -6.64 9.33 -15.08
C SER A 72 -6.69 8.61 -13.73
N PRO A 73 -7.27 9.23 -12.68
CA PRO A 73 -7.28 8.66 -11.32
C PRO A 73 -7.91 7.28 -11.25
N PHE A 74 -8.92 7.03 -12.11
CA PHE A 74 -9.59 5.74 -12.17
C PHE A 74 -8.64 4.62 -12.60
N TRP A 75 -7.92 4.81 -13.72
CA TRP A 75 -6.97 3.81 -14.20
C TRP A 75 -5.76 3.67 -13.29
N VAL A 76 -5.28 4.76 -12.72
CA VAL A 76 -4.21 4.74 -11.70
C VAL A 76 -4.62 3.86 -10.53
N GLY A 77 -5.82 4.06 -9.98
CA GLY A 77 -6.32 3.29 -8.85
C GLY A 77 -6.47 1.79 -9.15
N LEU A 78 -7.03 1.45 -10.33
CA LEU A 78 -7.19 0.04 -10.74
C LEU A 78 -5.84 -0.66 -10.91
N ILE A 79 -4.92 -0.04 -11.64
CA ILE A 79 -3.62 -0.66 -11.99
C ILE A 79 -2.72 -0.73 -10.76
N ALA A 80 -2.71 0.31 -9.92
CA ALA A 80 -2.00 0.30 -8.65
C ALA A 80 -2.58 -0.75 -7.69
N GLY A 81 -3.90 -0.87 -7.61
CA GLY A 81 -4.58 -1.89 -6.81
C GLY A 81 -4.21 -3.30 -7.24
N LEU A 82 -4.17 -3.55 -8.56
CA LEU A 82 -3.74 -4.83 -9.10
C LEU A 82 -2.26 -5.13 -8.76
N GLY A 83 -1.37 -4.15 -8.94
CA GLY A 83 0.04 -4.28 -8.59
C GLY A 83 0.23 -4.57 -7.11
N ALA A 84 -0.44 -3.83 -6.23
CA ALA A 84 -0.41 -4.02 -4.79
C ALA A 84 -0.92 -5.41 -4.39
N ALA A 85 -2.07 -5.85 -4.90
CA ALA A 85 -2.61 -7.18 -4.61
C ALA A 85 -1.68 -8.32 -5.06
N CYS A 86 -1.01 -8.16 -6.20
CA CYS A 86 0.02 -9.10 -6.64
C CYS A 86 1.24 -9.10 -5.68
N GLY A 87 1.65 -7.93 -5.19
CA GLY A 87 2.75 -7.81 -4.22
C GLY A 87 2.43 -8.50 -2.90
N GLU A 88 1.21 -8.37 -2.41
CA GLU A 88 0.75 -9.00 -1.16
C GLU A 88 0.75 -10.52 -1.17
N ILE A 89 0.74 -11.16 -2.36
CA ILE A 89 0.92 -12.61 -2.47
C ILE A 89 2.26 -13.04 -1.87
N VAL A 90 3.29 -12.20 -1.93
CA VAL A 90 4.60 -12.50 -1.36
C VAL A 90 4.50 -12.67 0.16
N GLY A 91 3.82 -11.73 0.84
CA GLY A 91 3.54 -11.82 2.27
C GLY A 91 2.68 -13.04 2.63
N TYR A 92 1.64 -13.30 1.84
CA TYR A 92 0.81 -14.51 1.98
C TYR A 92 1.65 -15.79 1.86
N MET A 93 2.53 -15.89 0.86
CA MET A 93 3.38 -17.06 0.66
C MET A 93 4.41 -17.24 1.79
N ALA A 94 4.92 -16.16 2.34
CA ALA A 94 5.78 -16.20 3.52
C ALA A 94 5.06 -16.84 4.72
N GLY A 95 3.82 -16.45 4.98
CA GLY A 95 2.98 -17.05 6.02
C GLY A 95 2.63 -18.51 5.73
N TYR A 96 2.26 -18.81 4.48
CA TYR A 96 1.89 -20.17 4.06
C TYR A 96 3.06 -21.16 4.22
N SER A 97 4.29 -20.72 3.98
CA SER A 97 5.49 -21.56 4.12
C SER A 97 5.93 -21.82 5.58
N GLY A 98 5.25 -21.22 6.57
CA GLY A 98 5.62 -21.34 7.98
C GLY A 98 6.91 -20.61 8.35
N ARG A 99 7.46 -19.76 7.46
CA ARG A 99 8.67 -18.97 7.69
C ARG A 99 8.39 -17.57 8.23
N GLY A 100 7.18 -17.33 8.71
CA GLY A 100 6.75 -16.01 9.21
C GLY A 100 7.55 -15.61 10.45
N LEU A 101 8.46 -14.65 10.30
CA LEU A 101 9.21 -14.01 11.39
C LEU A 101 8.31 -13.32 12.43
N ALA A 102 7.02 -13.21 12.16
CA ALA A 102 6.03 -12.51 12.97
C ALA A 102 5.24 -13.40 13.96
N GLU A 103 5.43 -14.72 13.93
CA GLU A 103 4.60 -15.70 14.67
C GLU A 103 4.51 -15.48 16.19
N LYS A 104 5.40 -14.66 16.77
CA LYS A 104 5.46 -14.42 18.22
C LYS A 104 4.89 -13.07 18.66
N THR A 105 4.47 -12.21 17.73
CA THR A 105 3.99 -10.87 18.09
C THR A 105 2.52 -10.91 18.46
N LYS A 106 2.12 -10.22 19.55
CA LYS A 106 0.72 -10.11 19.98
C LYS A 106 -0.20 -9.61 18.86
N ILE A 107 0.28 -8.66 18.07
CA ILE A 107 -0.44 -8.09 16.92
C ILE A 107 -0.71 -9.16 15.86
N TYR A 108 0.30 -9.95 15.50
CA TYR A 108 0.14 -11.03 14.52
C TYR A 108 -0.91 -12.06 14.99
N MET A 109 -0.85 -12.47 16.25
CA MET A 109 -1.85 -13.40 16.82
C MET A 109 -3.27 -12.82 16.82
N GLN A 110 -3.42 -11.51 16.99
CA GLN A 110 -4.72 -10.85 16.85
C GLN A 110 -5.21 -10.85 15.41
N LEU A 111 -4.33 -10.61 14.44
CA LEU A 111 -4.65 -10.67 13.01
C LEU A 111 -5.04 -12.09 12.58
N VAL A 112 -4.31 -13.11 13.04
CA VAL A 112 -4.68 -14.52 12.82
C VAL A 112 -6.07 -14.82 13.36
N LYS A 113 -6.39 -14.38 14.60
CA LYS A 113 -7.73 -14.56 15.19
C LYS A 113 -8.80 -13.81 14.39
N LEU A 114 -8.54 -12.57 13.99
CA LEU A 114 -9.44 -11.75 13.20
C LEU A 114 -9.72 -12.38 11.82
N THR A 115 -8.65 -12.79 11.13
CA THR A 115 -8.75 -13.45 9.82
C THR A 115 -9.43 -14.81 9.93
N ASN A 116 -9.18 -15.58 11.00
CA ASN A 116 -9.87 -16.84 11.23
C ASN A 116 -11.37 -16.65 11.50
N ARG A 117 -11.75 -15.57 12.21
CA ARG A 117 -13.14 -15.28 12.55
C ARG A 117 -13.96 -14.72 11.39
N PHE A 118 -13.39 -13.78 10.62
CA PHE A 118 -14.10 -13.03 9.59
C PHE A 118 -13.66 -13.37 8.15
N GLY A 119 -12.62 -14.16 7.98
CA GLY A 119 -12.17 -14.66 6.68
C GLY A 119 -11.89 -13.55 5.67
N LEU A 120 -12.54 -13.63 4.51
CA LEU A 120 -12.37 -12.69 3.40
C LEU A 120 -12.74 -11.25 3.75
N VAL A 121 -13.72 -11.07 4.63
CA VAL A 121 -14.16 -9.75 5.07
C VAL A 121 -13.04 -9.04 5.84
N ALA A 122 -12.32 -9.78 6.71
CA ALA A 122 -11.15 -9.22 7.40
C ALA A 122 -10.05 -8.81 6.42
N VAL A 123 -9.73 -9.65 5.42
CA VAL A 123 -8.74 -9.35 4.39
C VAL A 123 -9.13 -8.08 3.62
N PHE A 124 -10.39 -8.00 3.16
CA PHE A 124 -10.89 -6.84 2.43
C PHE A 124 -10.74 -5.54 3.22
N PHE A 125 -11.24 -5.49 4.46
CA PHE A 125 -11.19 -4.27 5.27
C PHE A 125 -9.76 -3.88 5.67
N LEU A 126 -8.92 -4.87 5.99
CA LEU A 126 -7.52 -4.61 6.31
C LEU A 126 -6.74 -4.08 5.10
N SER A 127 -7.03 -4.55 3.87
CA SER A 127 -6.41 -4.05 2.65
C SER A 127 -6.97 -2.69 2.20
N ALA A 128 -8.26 -2.43 2.44
CA ALA A 128 -8.91 -1.18 2.05
C ALA A 128 -8.48 0.03 2.90
N VAL A 129 -8.07 -0.21 4.15
CA VAL A 129 -7.63 0.86 5.07
C VAL A 129 -6.12 1.00 5.02
N PRO A 130 -5.57 2.23 4.87
CA PRO A 130 -4.13 2.44 4.93
C PRO A 130 -3.62 2.13 6.33
N ASN A 131 -3.00 0.98 6.51
CA ASN A 131 -2.44 0.57 7.78
C ASN A 131 -1.18 -0.30 7.56
N PRO A 132 -0.16 -0.18 8.43
CA PRO A 132 1.07 -0.94 8.30
C PRO A 132 0.92 -2.42 8.73
N LEU A 133 -0.27 -2.81 9.17
CA LEU A 133 -0.53 -4.16 9.68
C LEU A 133 -1.00 -5.10 8.57
N PHE A 134 -1.29 -4.59 7.37
CA PHE A 134 -1.85 -5.42 6.30
C PHE A 134 -0.85 -6.47 5.79
N ASP A 135 0.44 -6.15 5.71
CA ASP A 135 1.50 -7.12 5.35
C ASP A 135 1.48 -8.33 6.31
N LEU A 136 1.27 -8.07 7.60
CA LEU A 136 1.10 -9.13 8.60
C LEU A 136 -0.23 -9.88 8.43
N ALA A 137 -1.27 -9.23 7.93
CA ALA A 137 -2.56 -9.86 7.65
C ALA A 137 -2.49 -10.81 6.45
N GLY A 138 -1.70 -10.47 5.42
CA GLY A 138 -1.36 -11.37 4.31
C GLY A 138 -0.68 -12.64 4.82
N ALA A 139 0.36 -12.48 5.65
CA ALA A 139 1.03 -13.60 6.30
C ALA A 139 0.09 -14.43 7.21
N ALA A 140 -0.82 -13.78 7.95
CA ALA A 140 -1.82 -14.47 8.77
C ALA A 140 -2.79 -15.31 7.92
N ALA A 141 -3.26 -14.77 6.80
CA ALA A 141 -4.10 -15.51 5.86
C ALA A 141 -3.36 -16.71 5.25
N GLY A 142 -2.06 -16.55 4.94
CA GLY A 142 -1.18 -17.64 4.50
C GLY A 142 -1.03 -18.76 5.54
N THR A 143 -0.76 -18.40 6.79
CA THR A 143 -0.64 -19.36 7.92
C THR A 143 -1.94 -20.13 8.15
N LEU A 144 -3.10 -19.49 7.97
CA LEU A 144 -4.41 -20.14 8.02
C LEU A 144 -4.72 -20.97 6.78
N LYS A 145 -3.79 -21.05 5.81
CA LYS A 145 -3.95 -21.77 4.54
C LYS A 145 -5.24 -21.38 3.79
N MET A 146 -5.62 -20.10 3.88
CA MET A 146 -6.75 -19.58 3.11
C MET A 146 -6.52 -19.86 1.62
N PRO A 147 -7.52 -20.27 0.82
CA PRO A 147 -7.32 -20.47 -0.61
C PRO A 147 -6.80 -19.19 -1.29
N VAL A 148 -5.66 -19.28 -1.97
CA VAL A 148 -4.95 -18.10 -2.53
C VAL A 148 -5.84 -17.25 -3.45
N GLY A 149 -6.68 -17.88 -4.27
CA GLY A 149 -7.61 -17.15 -5.15
C GLY A 149 -8.62 -16.31 -4.38
N ARG A 150 -9.14 -16.81 -3.25
CA ARG A 150 -10.06 -16.06 -2.38
C ARG A 150 -9.33 -14.92 -1.67
N PHE A 151 -8.14 -15.18 -1.15
CA PHE A 151 -7.29 -14.14 -0.58
C PHE A 151 -7.01 -13.03 -1.59
N PHE A 152 -6.56 -13.40 -2.79
CA PHE A 152 -6.24 -12.45 -3.86
C PHE A 152 -7.43 -11.58 -4.25
N LEU A 153 -8.63 -12.15 -4.44
CA LEU A 153 -9.82 -11.38 -4.82
C LEU A 153 -10.25 -10.39 -3.73
N ALA A 154 -10.23 -10.81 -2.46
CA ALA A 154 -10.55 -9.92 -1.34
C ALA A 154 -9.51 -8.80 -1.19
N CYS A 155 -8.22 -9.15 -1.31
CA CYS A 155 -7.11 -8.21 -1.29
C CYS A 155 -7.20 -7.21 -2.47
N LEU A 156 -7.41 -7.70 -3.70
CA LEU A 156 -7.56 -6.89 -4.90
C LEU A 156 -8.70 -5.87 -4.76
N ALA A 157 -9.85 -6.30 -4.27
CA ALA A 157 -10.99 -5.41 -4.04
C ALA A 157 -10.63 -4.30 -3.03
N GLY A 158 -10.03 -4.66 -1.88
CA GLY A 158 -9.65 -3.69 -0.86
C GLY A 158 -8.53 -2.75 -1.31
N GLU A 159 -7.47 -3.29 -1.91
CA GLU A 159 -6.36 -2.48 -2.46
C GLU A 159 -6.86 -1.51 -3.54
N THR A 160 -7.73 -1.97 -4.43
CA THR A 160 -8.31 -1.10 -5.47
C THR A 160 -9.10 0.06 -4.85
N VAL A 161 -9.94 -0.20 -3.84
CA VAL A 161 -10.66 0.86 -3.13
C VAL A 161 -9.68 1.85 -2.52
N LYS A 162 -8.67 1.38 -1.82
CA LYS A 162 -7.63 2.23 -1.21
C LYS A 162 -6.91 3.07 -2.27
N MET A 163 -6.43 2.46 -3.35
CA MET A 163 -5.70 3.15 -4.41
C MET A 163 -6.56 4.18 -5.14
N LEU A 164 -7.84 3.89 -5.37
CA LEU A 164 -8.79 4.85 -5.94
C LEU A 164 -8.95 6.08 -5.04
N VAL A 165 -9.11 5.88 -3.72
CA VAL A 165 -9.23 6.99 -2.77
C VAL A 165 -8.00 7.90 -2.84
N PHE A 166 -6.79 7.35 -2.88
CA PHE A 166 -5.56 8.14 -2.96
C PHE A 166 -5.38 8.79 -4.33
N ALA A 167 -5.67 8.10 -5.43
CA ALA A 167 -5.56 8.65 -6.78
C ALA A 167 -6.54 9.82 -6.99
N PHE A 168 -7.80 9.67 -6.58
CA PHE A 168 -8.78 10.76 -6.65
C PHE A 168 -8.45 11.89 -5.67
N GLY A 169 -7.94 11.55 -4.48
CA GLY A 169 -7.46 12.55 -3.52
C GLY A 169 -6.35 13.43 -4.10
N GLY A 170 -5.39 12.83 -4.80
CA GLY A 170 -4.31 13.54 -5.48
C GLY A 170 -4.82 14.44 -6.62
N ALA A 171 -5.75 13.94 -7.44
CA ALA A 171 -6.38 14.71 -8.50
C ALA A 171 -7.12 15.94 -7.96
N ARG A 172 -7.91 15.79 -6.89
CA ARG A 172 -8.62 16.89 -6.23
C ARG A 172 -7.69 17.92 -5.61
N LEU A 173 -6.60 17.45 -4.98
CA LEU A 173 -5.61 18.36 -4.40
C LEU A 173 -4.96 19.23 -5.48
N GLN A 174 -4.70 18.68 -6.66
CA GLN A 174 -4.14 19.43 -7.80
C GLN A 174 -5.13 20.51 -8.31
N GLU A 175 -6.43 20.20 -8.36
CA GLU A 175 -7.45 21.18 -8.74
C GLU A 175 -7.51 22.37 -7.76
N TRP A 176 -7.26 22.13 -6.48
CA TRP A 176 -7.28 23.14 -5.42
C TRP A 176 -6.05 24.06 -5.43
N ILE A 177 -4.92 23.60 -5.95
CA ILE A 177 -3.64 24.35 -5.99
C ILE A 177 -3.50 25.16 -7.29
N ARG A 178 -4.37 24.93 -8.28
CA ARG A 178 -4.45 25.70 -9.52
C ARG A 178 -5.35 26.93 -9.38
#